data_28b6febe2472bfb1d369c4716a532ba9
#
_entry.id   28b6febe2472bfb1d369c4716a532ba9
#
_cell.length_a   1.000
_cell.length_b   1.000
_cell.length_c   1.000
_cell.angle_alpha   90.00
_cell.angle_beta   90.00
_cell.angle_gamma   90.00
#
_symmetry.space_group_name_H-M   'P 1'
#
loop_
_entity.id
_entity.type
_entity.pdbx_description
1 polymer ?
#
loop_
_entity_poly.entity_id
_entity_poly.type
_entity_poly.pdbx_seq_one_letter_code
_entity_poly.pdbx_strand_id
1 'polypeptide(L)'
;LAAMPIGWALGYGLARALTIDNTAAKNYIERYFARFAGVKRYMDDTKLSAKAKGYVETVFGRRLYLPEINSPNGPRRSGAERAAINAPMQGTAADLIKLSMNAVQQVLDAEKRGTKMIMQVHDELVFEVPDGEVDWVKTEIPRLMASVAQLKVPLLAEVGVGPNWDKAH
;
A
#
# COMPACT_ATOMS: atom_id res chain seq x y z
N LEU A 1 -2.15 -5.97 -3.38
CA LEU A 1 -0.69 -5.95 -3.18
C LEU A 1 -0.45 -5.85 -1.68
N ALA A 2 -0.38 -7.02 -1.00
CA ALA A 2 0.08 -7.07 0.37
C ALA A 2 1.46 -6.39 0.40
N ALA A 3 1.53 -5.20 0.96
CA ALA A 3 2.78 -4.52 1.23
C ALA A 3 3.54 -5.37 2.26
N MET A 4 4.32 -6.33 1.79
CA MET A 4 5.31 -6.97 2.66
C MET A 4 6.13 -5.85 3.29
N PRO A 5 6.20 -5.75 4.62
CA PRO A 5 6.95 -4.70 5.27
C PRO A 5 8.42 -4.86 4.88
N ILE A 6 8.89 -4.01 3.98
CA ILE A 6 10.29 -3.96 3.49
C ILE A 6 11.27 -3.77 4.67
N GLY A 7 10.80 -3.35 5.82
CA GLY A 7 11.58 -3.22 7.06
C GLY A 7 12.06 -4.53 7.71
N TRP A 8 11.56 -5.69 7.27
CA TRP A 8 12.01 -7.00 7.77
C TRP A 8 13.21 -7.55 6.99
N ALA A 9 13.66 -6.86 5.97
CA ALA A 9 14.75 -7.29 5.08
C ALA A 9 16.16 -7.11 5.67
N LEU A 10 16.31 -6.99 6.96
CA LEU A 10 17.63 -7.12 7.59
C LEU A 10 17.75 -8.56 8.06
N GLY A 11 18.77 -9.28 7.57
CA GLY A 11 19.00 -10.72 7.65
C GLY A 11 18.49 -11.47 8.87
N TYR A 12 18.48 -10.82 10.06
CA TYR A 12 18.00 -11.40 11.30
C TYR A 12 16.47 -11.65 11.30
N GLY A 13 15.68 -10.72 10.80
CA GLY A 13 14.23 -10.86 10.73
C GLY A 13 13.82 -11.96 9.74
N LEU A 14 14.47 -12.02 8.60
CA LEU A 14 14.22 -13.04 7.58
C LEU A 14 14.67 -14.43 8.03
N ALA A 15 15.86 -14.53 8.65
CA ALA A 15 16.39 -15.78 9.21
C ALA A 15 15.42 -16.38 10.22
N ARG A 16 14.88 -15.55 11.12
CA ARG A 16 13.92 -15.97 12.14
C ARG A 16 12.56 -16.35 11.52
N ALA A 17 12.06 -15.57 10.57
CA ALA A 17 10.77 -15.82 9.92
C ALA A 17 10.76 -17.11 9.09
N LEU A 18 11.88 -17.42 8.42
CA LEU A 18 12.03 -18.61 7.57
C LEU A 18 12.70 -19.79 8.28
N THR A 19 13.11 -19.63 9.55
CA THR A 19 13.83 -20.67 10.32
C THR A 19 15.11 -21.14 9.59
N ILE A 20 15.85 -20.19 9.02
CA ILE A 20 17.14 -20.42 8.33
C ILE A 20 18.28 -19.70 9.05
N ASP A 21 19.53 -20.09 8.77
CA ASP A 21 20.68 -19.39 9.33
C ASP A 21 20.87 -17.98 8.72
N ASN A 22 21.62 -17.12 9.43
CA ASN A 22 21.85 -15.73 9.01
C ASN A 22 22.59 -15.62 7.67
N THR A 23 23.46 -16.57 7.35
CA THR A 23 24.23 -16.59 6.10
C THR A 23 23.30 -16.89 4.92
N ALA A 24 22.43 -17.87 5.06
CA ALA A 24 21.42 -18.20 4.07
C ALA A 24 20.45 -17.02 3.86
N ALA A 25 20.00 -16.38 4.94
CA ALA A 25 19.14 -15.20 4.86
C ALA A 25 19.83 -14.04 4.12
N LYS A 26 21.10 -13.78 4.39
CA LYS A 26 21.90 -12.77 3.72
C LYS A 26 22.03 -13.06 2.22
N ASN A 27 22.40 -14.29 1.85
CA ASN A 27 22.50 -14.72 0.46
C ASN A 27 21.13 -14.57 -0.27
N TYR A 28 20.03 -14.89 0.39
CA TYR A 28 18.69 -14.72 -0.16
C TYR A 28 18.38 -13.25 -0.47
N ILE A 29 18.69 -12.35 0.46
CA ILE A 29 18.52 -10.89 0.28
C ILE A 29 19.40 -10.37 -0.85
N GLU A 30 20.65 -10.78 -0.93
CA GLU A 30 21.57 -10.37 -2.00
C GLU A 30 21.05 -10.81 -3.38
N ARG A 31 20.60 -12.05 -3.50
CA ARG A 31 19.98 -12.57 -4.74
C ARG A 31 18.70 -11.84 -5.10
N TYR A 32 17.86 -11.51 -4.12
CA TYR A 32 16.65 -10.73 -4.32
C TYR A 32 16.98 -9.34 -4.90
N PHE A 33 17.90 -8.60 -4.30
CA PHE A 33 18.30 -7.29 -4.79
C PHE A 33 19.08 -7.33 -6.11
N ALA A 34 19.82 -8.40 -6.38
CA ALA A 34 20.45 -8.60 -7.68
C ALA A 34 19.39 -8.75 -8.78
N ARG A 35 18.32 -9.51 -8.52
CA ARG A 35 17.20 -9.70 -9.44
C ARG A 35 16.32 -8.44 -9.57
N PHE A 36 16.08 -7.76 -8.45
CA PHE A 36 15.20 -6.59 -8.35
C PHE A 36 15.98 -5.33 -8.00
N ALA A 37 16.97 -4.99 -8.83
CA ALA A 37 17.85 -3.84 -8.59
C ALA A 37 17.10 -2.50 -8.47
N GLY A 38 15.92 -2.37 -9.10
CA GLY A 38 15.06 -1.20 -8.98
C GLY A 38 14.53 -0.99 -7.56
N VAL A 39 14.24 -2.07 -6.82
CA VAL A 39 13.81 -1.99 -5.42
C VAL A 39 14.93 -1.44 -4.54
N LYS A 40 16.15 -1.97 -4.71
CA LYS A 40 17.32 -1.48 -3.97
C LYS A 40 17.58 -0.01 -4.25
N ARG A 41 17.55 0.40 -5.52
CA ARG A 41 17.73 1.80 -5.94
C ARG A 41 16.67 2.71 -5.31
N TYR A 42 15.39 2.32 -5.37
CA TYR A 42 14.32 3.06 -4.71
C TYR A 42 14.59 3.28 -3.22
N MET A 43 15.02 2.23 -2.50
CA MET A 43 15.31 2.33 -1.06
C MET A 43 16.46 3.29 -0.78
N ASP A 44 17.53 3.22 -1.56
CA ASP A 44 18.72 4.07 -1.37
C ASP A 44 18.43 5.52 -1.75
N ASP A 45 17.80 5.77 -2.90
CA ASP A 45 17.43 7.11 -3.36
C ASP A 45 16.44 7.78 -2.41
N THR A 46 15.47 7.01 -1.89
CA THR A 46 14.48 7.54 -0.94
C THR A 46 15.14 7.96 0.37
N LYS A 47 16.08 7.17 0.91
CA LYS A 47 16.84 7.54 2.12
C LYS A 47 17.67 8.81 1.89
N LEU A 48 18.36 8.90 0.76
CA LEU A 48 19.17 10.09 0.42
C LEU A 48 18.27 11.33 0.31
N SER A 49 17.16 11.24 -0.42
CA SER A 49 16.20 12.33 -0.55
C SER A 49 15.61 12.76 0.79
N ALA A 50 15.23 11.78 1.63
CA ALA A 50 14.69 12.04 2.96
C ALA A 50 15.70 12.77 3.86
N LYS A 51 16.98 12.38 3.83
CA LYS A 51 18.06 13.06 4.58
C LYS A 51 18.25 14.51 4.15
N ALA A 52 18.11 14.79 2.87
CA ALA A 52 18.27 16.14 2.32
C ALA A 52 17.04 17.02 2.60
N LYS A 53 15.83 16.47 2.49
CA LYS A 53 14.57 17.24 2.58
C LYS A 53 13.96 17.26 3.98
N GLY A 54 14.24 16.26 4.81
CA GLY A 54 13.60 16.06 6.11
C GLY A 54 12.20 15.43 6.04
N TYR A 55 11.74 15.04 4.85
CA TYR A 55 10.44 14.40 4.63
C TYR A 55 10.44 13.49 3.40
N VAL A 56 9.42 12.68 3.28
CA VAL A 56 9.05 11.91 2.08
C VAL A 56 7.62 12.24 1.66
N GLU A 57 7.26 11.94 0.40
CA GLU A 57 5.96 12.27 -0.17
C GLU A 57 5.31 11.04 -0.82
N THR A 58 3.98 10.99 -0.77
CA THR A 58 3.20 10.08 -1.62
C THR A 58 3.24 10.55 -3.08
N VAL A 59 2.77 9.72 -4.01
CA VAL A 59 2.59 10.10 -5.43
C VAL A 59 1.67 11.33 -5.57
N PHE A 60 0.78 11.57 -4.61
CA PHE A 60 -0.14 12.72 -4.59
C PHE A 60 0.39 13.93 -3.79
N GLY A 61 1.65 13.89 -3.33
CA GLY A 61 2.31 15.03 -2.66
C GLY A 61 2.02 15.14 -1.17
N ARG A 62 1.33 14.18 -0.54
CA ARG A 62 1.16 14.18 0.91
C ARG A 62 2.46 13.83 1.60
N ARG A 63 2.86 14.64 2.57
CA ARG A 63 4.19 14.55 3.22
C ARG A 63 4.14 13.84 4.57
N LEU A 64 5.19 13.06 4.83
CA LEU A 64 5.58 12.59 6.14
C LEU A 64 6.92 13.21 6.52
N TYR A 65 6.94 14.04 7.55
CA TYR A 65 8.16 14.63 8.10
C TYR A 65 8.90 13.63 8.99
N LEU A 66 10.22 13.62 8.88
CA LEU A 66 11.10 12.64 9.50
C LEU A 66 12.20 13.35 10.33
N PRO A 67 11.86 13.92 11.50
CA PRO A 67 12.80 14.70 12.29
C PRO A 67 14.04 13.91 12.73
N GLU A 68 13.90 12.59 12.88
CA GLU A 68 14.99 11.71 13.31
C GLU A 68 15.84 11.14 12.14
N ILE A 69 15.61 11.57 10.89
CA ILE A 69 16.30 11.01 9.71
C ILE A 69 17.82 11.26 9.73
N ASN A 70 18.25 12.34 10.35
CA ASN A 70 19.66 12.72 10.53
C ASN A 70 20.13 12.60 12.00
N SER A 71 19.39 11.89 12.85
CA SER A 71 19.73 11.70 14.26
C SER A 71 21.11 11.06 14.44
N PRO A 72 21.94 11.55 15.35
CA PRO A 72 23.20 10.87 15.72
C PRO A 72 22.93 9.52 16.39
N ASN A 73 21.75 9.32 16.97
CA ASN A 73 21.34 8.06 17.57
C ASN A 73 21.01 7.03 16.47
N GLY A 74 21.83 5.98 16.35
CA GLY A 74 21.71 4.95 15.33
C GLY A 74 20.33 4.27 15.27
N PRO A 75 19.76 3.77 16.38
CA PRO A 75 18.42 3.21 16.43
C PRO A 75 17.31 4.16 15.94
N ARG A 76 17.32 5.44 16.37
CA ARG A 76 16.34 6.45 15.93
C ARG A 76 16.46 6.73 14.43
N ARG A 77 17.68 6.94 13.95
CA ARG A 77 17.95 7.14 12.52
C ARG A 77 17.47 5.94 11.69
N SER A 78 17.79 4.72 12.11
CA SER A 78 17.35 3.50 11.43
C SER A 78 15.82 3.35 11.39
N GLY A 79 15.13 3.75 12.47
CA GLY A 79 13.67 3.83 12.50
C GLY A 79 13.12 4.81 11.46
N ALA A 80 13.68 6.02 11.40
CA ALA A 80 13.29 7.03 10.42
C ALA A 80 13.59 6.60 8.98
N GLU A 81 14.72 5.93 8.72
CA GLU A 81 15.04 5.39 7.39
C GLU A 81 14.04 4.32 6.94
N ARG A 82 13.59 3.44 7.84
CA ARG A 82 12.52 2.47 7.53
C ARG A 82 11.19 3.17 7.23
N ALA A 83 10.83 4.17 8.04
CA ALA A 83 9.63 4.97 7.80
C ALA A 83 9.70 5.70 6.45
N ALA A 84 10.88 6.26 6.10
CA ALA A 84 11.12 6.91 4.82
C ALA A 84 10.83 5.99 3.62
N ILE A 85 11.28 4.75 3.67
CA ILE A 85 11.10 3.78 2.58
C ILE A 85 9.62 3.35 2.46
N ASN A 86 8.94 3.14 3.58
CA ASN A 86 7.58 2.59 3.59
C ASN A 86 6.50 3.65 3.34
N ALA A 87 6.68 4.86 3.88
CA ALA A 87 5.63 5.88 3.88
C ALA A 87 5.16 6.32 2.48
N PRO A 88 6.00 6.49 1.46
CA PRO A 88 5.53 6.83 0.13
C PRO A 88 4.59 5.76 -0.45
N MET A 89 4.88 4.49 -0.24
CA MET A 89 4.07 3.39 -0.74
C MET A 89 2.77 3.22 0.05
N GLN A 90 2.86 3.10 1.37
CA GLN A 90 1.70 2.96 2.25
C GLN A 90 0.79 4.20 2.19
N GLY A 91 1.40 5.38 2.16
CA GLY A 91 0.67 6.64 2.03
C GLY A 91 -0.04 6.75 0.68
N THR A 92 0.61 6.35 -0.41
CA THR A 92 -0.04 6.35 -1.74
C THR A 92 -1.20 5.37 -1.78
N ALA A 93 -1.07 4.17 -1.18
CA ALA A 93 -2.18 3.22 -1.07
C ALA A 93 -3.36 3.83 -0.30
N ALA A 94 -3.10 4.51 0.83
CA ALA A 94 -4.13 5.20 1.59
C ALA A 94 -4.78 6.37 0.81
N ASP A 95 -4.02 7.07 -0.02
CA ASP A 95 -4.56 8.13 -0.89
C ASP A 95 -5.45 7.53 -1.98
N LEU A 96 -5.04 6.44 -2.60
CA LEU A 96 -5.82 5.72 -3.62
C LEU A 96 -7.16 5.23 -3.07
N ILE A 97 -7.17 4.61 -1.89
CA ILE A 97 -8.42 4.11 -1.32
C ILE A 97 -9.39 5.27 -0.99
N LYS A 98 -8.89 6.41 -0.51
CA LYS A 98 -9.71 7.60 -0.28
C LYS A 98 -10.27 8.20 -1.56
N LEU A 99 -9.47 8.27 -2.62
CA LEU A 99 -9.94 8.70 -3.93
C LEU A 99 -11.01 7.75 -4.48
N SER A 100 -10.82 6.44 -4.31
CA SER A 100 -11.79 5.41 -4.67
C SER A 100 -13.10 5.57 -3.90
N MET A 101 -13.04 5.76 -2.57
CA MET A 101 -14.23 6.01 -1.75
C MET A 101 -15.04 7.21 -2.25
N ASN A 102 -14.35 8.32 -2.54
CA ASN A 102 -15.00 9.54 -3.02
C ASN A 102 -15.62 9.32 -4.40
N ALA A 103 -14.90 8.69 -5.34
CA ALA A 103 -15.38 8.44 -6.70
C ALA A 103 -16.61 7.52 -6.68
N VAL A 104 -16.55 6.45 -5.91
CA VAL A 104 -17.67 5.49 -5.76
C VAL A 104 -18.87 6.18 -5.14
N GLN A 105 -18.70 6.91 -4.02
CA GLN A 105 -19.80 7.58 -3.33
C GLN A 105 -20.48 8.60 -4.23
N GLN A 106 -19.73 9.38 -5.00
CA GLN A 106 -20.29 10.34 -5.96
C GLN A 106 -21.20 9.67 -6.99
N VAL A 107 -20.83 8.50 -7.49
CA VAL A 107 -21.68 7.77 -8.48
C VAL A 107 -22.91 7.18 -7.79
N LEU A 108 -22.76 6.58 -6.59
CA LEU A 108 -23.88 6.05 -5.82
C LEU A 108 -24.95 7.13 -5.56
N ASP A 109 -24.51 8.34 -5.17
CA ASP A 109 -25.41 9.48 -4.91
C ASP A 109 -26.05 10.01 -6.20
N ALA A 110 -25.27 10.20 -7.27
CA ALA A 110 -25.75 10.72 -8.54
C ALA A 110 -26.79 9.81 -9.20
N GLU A 111 -26.57 8.49 -9.15
CA GLU A 111 -27.47 7.49 -9.70
C GLU A 111 -28.57 7.05 -8.72
N LYS A 112 -28.56 7.58 -7.50
CA LYS A 112 -29.52 7.25 -6.43
C LYS A 112 -29.60 5.73 -6.18
N ARG A 113 -28.44 5.06 -6.12
CA ARG A 113 -28.35 3.62 -5.89
C ARG A 113 -28.78 3.23 -4.48
N GLY A 114 -29.30 2.03 -4.33
CA GLY A 114 -29.58 1.41 -3.04
C GLY A 114 -28.33 0.86 -2.35
N THR A 115 -27.25 0.63 -3.10
CA THR A 115 -25.94 0.18 -2.60
C THR A 115 -25.34 1.20 -1.64
N LYS A 116 -24.82 0.73 -0.51
CA LYS A 116 -24.21 1.58 0.53
C LYS A 116 -22.80 1.10 0.83
N MET A 117 -21.84 2.03 0.79
CA MET A 117 -20.50 1.80 1.31
C MET A 117 -20.56 1.87 2.84
N ILE A 118 -20.28 0.77 3.53
CA ILE A 118 -20.46 0.66 4.98
C ILE A 118 -19.15 0.65 5.76
N MET A 119 -18.06 0.17 5.15
CA MET A 119 -16.80 0.01 5.85
C MET A 119 -15.62 0.06 4.89
N GLN A 120 -14.47 0.51 5.38
CA GLN A 120 -13.17 0.41 4.74
C GLN A 120 -12.22 -0.35 5.68
N VAL A 121 -11.62 -1.42 5.17
CA VAL A 121 -10.70 -2.28 5.93
C VAL A 121 -9.45 -2.51 5.09
N HIS A 122 -8.28 -2.08 5.59
CA HIS A 122 -7.01 -2.14 4.85
C HIS A 122 -7.10 -1.49 3.46
N ASP A 123 -7.13 -2.29 2.41
CA ASP A 123 -7.23 -1.92 0.99
C ASP A 123 -8.58 -2.31 0.35
N GLU A 124 -9.56 -2.65 1.18
CA GLU A 124 -10.89 -3.08 0.77
C GLU A 124 -11.97 -2.05 1.09
N LEU A 125 -13.01 -2.02 0.26
CA LEU A 125 -14.26 -1.32 0.51
C LEU A 125 -15.39 -2.34 0.62
N VAL A 126 -16.15 -2.28 1.70
CA VAL A 126 -17.27 -3.18 1.98
C VAL A 126 -18.58 -2.46 1.73
N PHE A 127 -19.49 -3.13 1.04
CA PHE A 127 -20.78 -2.60 0.62
C PHE A 127 -21.93 -3.50 1.06
N GLU A 128 -23.04 -2.90 1.45
CA GLU A 128 -24.36 -3.53 1.41
C GLU A 128 -24.98 -3.28 0.05
N VAL A 129 -25.36 -4.35 -0.64
CA VAL A 129 -25.81 -4.28 -2.03
C VAL A 129 -27.18 -4.95 -2.16
N PRO A 130 -28.22 -4.25 -2.64
CA PRO A 130 -29.49 -4.87 -3.01
C PRO A 130 -29.27 -5.89 -4.14
N ASP A 131 -29.99 -7.01 -4.11
CA ASP A 131 -29.83 -8.11 -5.08
C ASP A 131 -29.86 -7.64 -6.54
N GLY A 132 -30.72 -6.68 -6.86
CA GLY A 132 -30.84 -6.12 -8.21
C GLY A 132 -29.66 -5.24 -8.66
N GLU A 133 -28.72 -4.88 -7.76
CA GLU A 133 -27.56 -4.05 -8.08
C GLU A 133 -26.23 -4.83 -8.09
N VAL A 134 -26.24 -6.13 -7.77
CA VAL A 134 -25.02 -6.93 -7.63
C VAL A 134 -24.19 -6.94 -8.93
N ASP A 135 -24.81 -7.11 -10.08
CA ASP A 135 -24.10 -7.15 -11.36
C ASP A 135 -23.50 -5.78 -11.73
N TRP A 136 -24.21 -4.70 -11.40
CA TRP A 136 -23.70 -3.35 -11.54
C TRP A 136 -22.47 -3.12 -10.64
N VAL A 137 -22.55 -3.51 -9.36
CA VAL A 137 -21.45 -3.41 -8.40
C VAL A 137 -20.21 -4.16 -8.89
N LYS A 138 -20.38 -5.41 -9.37
CA LYS A 138 -19.28 -6.22 -9.91
C LYS A 138 -18.56 -5.57 -11.08
N THR A 139 -19.23 -4.76 -11.86
CA THR A 139 -18.68 -4.11 -13.07
C THR A 139 -18.15 -2.71 -12.76
N GLU A 140 -19.00 -1.89 -12.14
CA GLU A 140 -18.70 -0.45 -12.01
C GLU A 140 -17.78 -0.11 -10.85
N ILE A 141 -17.91 -0.77 -9.70
CA ILE A 141 -17.04 -0.46 -8.54
C ILE A 141 -15.57 -0.72 -8.86
N PRO A 142 -15.15 -1.87 -9.41
CA PRO A 142 -13.76 -2.09 -9.81
C PRO A 142 -13.28 -1.08 -10.85
N ARG A 143 -14.12 -0.75 -11.84
CA ARG A 143 -13.79 0.24 -12.88
C ARG A 143 -13.54 1.62 -12.28
N LEU A 144 -14.40 2.06 -11.36
CA LEU A 144 -14.25 3.35 -10.68
C LEU A 144 -12.97 3.35 -9.82
N MET A 145 -12.74 2.32 -9.03
CA MET A 145 -11.54 2.20 -8.20
C MET A 145 -10.26 2.18 -9.04
N ALA A 146 -10.26 1.47 -10.17
CA ALA A 146 -9.10 1.40 -11.07
C ALA A 146 -8.84 2.73 -11.80
N SER A 147 -9.84 3.59 -11.96
CA SER A 147 -9.76 4.85 -12.73
C SER A 147 -9.26 6.05 -11.93
N VAL A 148 -9.14 5.95 -10.60
CA VAL A 148 -8.83 7.11 -9.73
C VAL A 148 -7.43 7.67 -9.87
N ALA A 149 -6.52 6.91 -10.49
CA ALA A 149 -5.16 7.34 -10.73
C ALA A 149 -4.55 6.66 -11.95
N GLN A 150 -3.68 7.39 -12.66
CA GLN A 150 -2.81 6.83 -13.69
C GLN A 150 -1.45 6.52 -13.10
N LEU A 151 -1.18 5.25 -12.87
CA LEU A 151 0.09 4.76 -12.35
C LEU A 151 0.90 4.09 -13.49
N LYS A 152 2.20 3.89 -13.25
CA LYS A 152 3.07 3.14 -14.17
C LYS A 152 2.75 1.64 -14.22
N VAL A 153 1.94 1.16 -13.29
CA VAL A 153 1.42 -0.20 -13.21
C VAL A 153 -0.11 -0.14 -13.19
N PRO A 154 -0.82 -1.15 -13.74
CA PRO A 154 -2.27 -1.18 -13.69
C PRO A 154 -2.76 -1.26 -12.24
N LEU A 155 -3.78 -0.48 -11.92
CA LEU A 155 -4.54 -0.59 -10.69
C LEU A 155 -5.69 -1.57 -10.94
N LEU A 156 -5.71 -2.68 -10.24
CA LEU A 156 -6.72 -3.72 -10.36
C LEU A 156 -7.52 -3.78 -9.06
N ALA A 157 -8.84 -3.88 -9.17
CA ALA A 157 -9.74 -4.15 -8.06
C ALA A 157 -10.54 -5.41 -8.37
N GLU A 158 -10.64 -6.30 -7.39
CA GLU A 158 -11.42 -7.54 -7.48
C GLU A 158 -12.66 -7.42 -6.60
N VAL A 159 -13.72 -8.15 -6.93
CA VAL A 159 -14.97 -8.14 -6.18
C VAL A 159 -15.33 -9.55 -5.73
N GLY A 160 -15.45 -9.73 -4.43
CA GLY A 160 -16.10 -10.88 -3.82
C GLY A 160 -17.55 -10.55 -3.45
N VAL A 161 -18.45 -11.53 -3.54
CA VAL A 161 -19.86 -11.37 -3.16
C VAL A 161 -20.29 -12.54 -2.29
N GLY A 162 -20.92 -12.24 -1.18
CA GLY A 162 -21.41 -13.25 -0.24
C GLY A 162 -22.52 -12.70 0.66
N PRO A 163 -23.19 -13.53 1.44
CA PRO A 163 -24.25 -13.11 2.36
C PRO A 163 -23.72 -12.28 3.55
N ASN A 164 -22.42 -12.26 3.75
CA ASN A 164 -21.71 -11.44 4.72
C ASN A 164 -20.24 -11.29 4.30
N TRP A 165 -19.50 -10.40 4.95
CA TRP A 165 -18.11 -10.09 4.64
C TRP A 165 -17.19 -11.33 4.66
N ASP A 166 -17.34 -12.21 5.67
CA ASP A 166 -16.55 -13.45 5.79
C ASP A 166 -16.72 -14.41 4.60
N LYS A 167 -17.89 -14.40 3.95
CA LYS A 167 -18.21 -15.25 2.79
C LYS A 167 -17.96 -14.56 1.44
N ALA A 168 -17.68 -13.28 1.47
CA ALA A 168 -17.31 -12.52 0.28
C ALA A 168 -15.80 -12.59 -0.04
N HIS A 169 -15.02 -13.22 0.81
CA HIS A 169 -13.57 -13.41 0.68
C HIS A 169 -13.26 -14.73 -0.01
#